data_e624dc17d890df78a62466d4a498464c
#
_entry.id   e624dc17d890df78a62466d4a498464c
#
_cell.length_a   1.000
_cell.length_b   1.000
_cell.length_c   1.000
_cell.angle_alpha   90.00
_cell.angle_beta   90.00
_cell.angle_gamma   90.00
#
_symmetry.space_group_name_H-M   'P 1'
#
loop_
_entity.id
_entity.type
_entity.pdbx_description
1 polymer ?
#
loop_
_entity_poly.entity_id
_entity_poly.type
_entity_poly.pdbx_seq_one_letter_code
_entity_poly.pdbx_strand_id
1 'polypeptide(L)' 'MNTTIATYQIQVTTDEGHLSFLKDMPTRPKTHKGKKSQNDKLCKWVEKHYPDFTSYEIILLKS' A
#
# COMPACT_ATOMS: atom_id res chain seq x y z
N MET A 1 21.23 14.12 4.12
CA MET A 1 19.92 14.17 3.47
C MET A 1 18.95 13.23 4.18
N ASN A 2 17.82 13.76 4.54
CA ASN A 2 16.84 12.96 5.26
C ASN A 2 15.91 12.24 4.29
N THR A 3 15.92 10.94 4.38
CA THR A 3 15.00 10.14 3.58
C THR A 3 13.76 9.86 4.42
N THR A 4 12.65 10.40 4.02
CA THR A 4 11.40 10.13 4.70
C THR A 4 10.79 8.87 4.11
N ILE A 5 10.51 7.92 4.97
CA ILE A 5 9.89 6.67 4.56
C ILE A 5 8.45 6.67 5.03
N ALA A 6 7.56 6.37 4.10
CA ALA A 6 6.15 6.22 4.43
C ALA A 6 5.86 4.73 4.63
N THR A 7 5.24 4.39 5.74
CA THR A 7 4.90 3.00 6.06
C THR A 7 3.42 2.79 5.89
N TYR A 8 3.05 1.81 5.09
CA TYR A 8 1.66 1.46 4.84
C TYR A 8 1.35 0.09 5.40
N GLN A 9 0.15 -0.06 5.90
CA GLN A 9 -0.39 -1.36 6.28
C GLN A 9 -1.34 -1.79 5.18
N ILE A 10 -1.09 -2.97 4.63
CA ILE A 10 -1.93 -3.50 3.57
C ILE A 10 -2.68 -4.71 4.13
N GLN A 11 -4.01 -4.63 4.08
CA GLN A 11 -4.87 -5.72 4.53
C GLN A 11 -5.57 -6.30 3.32
N VAL A 12 -5.33 -7.58 3.06
CA VAL A 12 -5.92 -8.25 1.92
C VAL A 12 -6.85 -9.35 2.42
N THR A 13 -8.05 -9.38 1.88
CA THR A 13 -9.04 -10.40 2.20
C THR A 13 -9.18 -11.31 1.00
N THR A 14 -9.05 -12.61 1.24
CA THR A 14 -9.24 -13.63 0.20
C THR A 14 -10.21 -14.68 0.73
N ASP A 15 -10.58 -15.62 -0.11
CA ASP A 15 -11.44 -16.72 0.29
C ASP A 15 -10.78 -17.60 1.37
N GLU A 16 -9.47 -17.54 1.47
CA GLU A 16 -8.73 -18.34 2.44
C GLU A 16 -8.53 -17.63 3.78
N GLY A 17 -8.90 -16.36 3.86
CA GLY A 17 -8.78 -15.58 5.08
C GLY A 17 -8.24 -14.19 4.87
N HIS A 18 -7.69 -13.62 5.94
CA HIS A 18 -7.17 -12.26 5.93
C HIS A 18 -5.66 -12.27 6.04
N LEU A 19 -5.03 -11.41 5.27
CA LEU A 19 -3.59 -11.20 5.32
C LEU A 19 -3.33 -9.76 5.66
N SER A 20 -2.31 -9.51 6.47
CA SER A 20 -1.93 -8.16 6.85
C SER A 20 -0.41 -8.06 6.85
N PHE A 21 0.12 -7.03 6.23
CA PHE A 21 1.56 -6.83 6.20
C PHE A 21 1.88 -5.35 6.05
N LEU A 22 3.12 -5.02 6.37
CA LEU A 22 3.61 -3.65 6.30
C LEU A 22 4.48 -3.48 5.07
N LYS A 23 4.39 -2.32 4.46
CA LYS A 23 5.19 -2.01 3.29
C LYS A 23 5.72 -0.59 3.41
N ASP A 24 7.03 -0.45 3.28
CA ASP A 24 7.68 0.85 3.30
C ASP A 24 7.85 1.36 1.88
N MET A 25 7.53 2.63 1.69
CA MET A 25 7.71 3.29 0.42
C MET A 25 8.68 4.45 0.60
N PRO A 26 9.47 4.76 -0.41
CA PRO A 26 10.37 5.90 -0.31
C PRO A 26 9.56 7.18 -0.25
N THR A 27 10.21 8.23 0.16
CA THR A 27 9.66 9.56 0.34
C THR A 27 8.26 9.79 -0.21
N ARG A 28 7.35 10.18 0.68
CA ARG A 28 6.00 10.45 0.30
C ARG A 28 5.88 11.79 -0.43
N PRO A 29 5.29 11.80 -1.62
CA PRO A 29 5.08 13.05 -2.36
C PRO A 29 4.16 13.99 -1.59
N LYS A 30 4.40 15.29 -1.72
CA LYS A 30 3.57 16.30 -1.07
C LYS A 30 2.34 16.64 -1.88
N THR A 31 2.36 16.37 -3.17
CA THR A 31 1.25 16.70 -4.04
C THR A 31 0.16 15.64 -4.00
N HIS A 32 -1.05 16.08 -4.27
CA HIS A 32 -2.20 15.19 -4.32
C HIS A 32 -2.01 14.11 -5.39
N LYS A 33 -1.50 14.55 -6.54
CA LYS A 33 -1.25 13.67 -7.66
C LYS A 33 -0.20 12.60 -7.32
N GLY A 34 0.84 13.00 -6.61
CA GLY A 34 1.89 12.07 -6.22
C GLY A 34 1.41 11.05 -5.21
N LYS A 35 0.56 11.46 -4.27
CA LYS A 35 -0.01 10.56 -3.29
C LYS A 35 -0.88 9.49 -3.97
N LYS A 36 -1.67 9.91 -4.93
CA LYS A 36 -2.51 9.00 -5.69
C LYS A 36 -1.67 8.03 -6.49
N SER A 37 -0.60 8.50 -7.10
CA SER A 37 0.30 7.65 -7.86
C SER A 37 0.93 6.58 -6.99
N GLN A 38 1.36 6.95 -5.78
CA GLN A 38 1.95 6.00 -4.85
C GLN A 38 0.93 4.96 -4.40
N ASN A 39 -0.29 5.41 -4.13
CA ASN A 39 -1.36 4.50 -3.77
C ASN A 39 -1.69 3.53 -4.90
N ASP A 40 -1.67 4.01 -6.14
CA ASP A 40 -1.92 3.16 -7.30
C ASP A 40 -0.87 2.07 -7.45
N LYS A 41 0.38 2.39 -7.13
CA LYS A 41 1.46 1.40 -7.18
C LYS A 41 1.21 0.28 -6.17
N LEU A 42 0.72 0.63 -4.99
CA LEU A 42 0.40 -0.35 -3.96
C LEU A 42 -0.78 -1.22 -4.38
N CYS A 43 -1.78 -0.60 -4.99
CA CYS A 43 -2.94 -1.33 -5.49
C CYS A 43 -2.52 -2.35 -6.54
N LYS A 44 -1.69 -1.94 -7.48
CA LYS A 44 -1.20 -2.84 -8.52
C LYS A 44 -0.37 -3.97 -7.93
N TRP A 45 0.38 -3.66 -6.89
CA TRP A 45 1.18 -4.68 -6.21
C TRP A 45 0.27 -5.76 -5.61
N VAL A 46 -0.83 -5.35 -4.98
CA VAL A 46 -1.79 -6.29 -4.41
C VAL A 46 -2.40 -7.15 -5.51
N GLU A 47 -2.84 -6.53 -6.59
CA GLU A 47 -3.46 -7.25 -7.71
C GLU A 47 -2.50 -8.26 -8.33
N LYS A 48 -1.22 -7.93 -8.36
CA LYS A 48 -0.22 -8.81 -8.93
C LYS A 48 0.07 -10.02 -8.04
N HIS A 49 0.17 -9.78 -6.74
CA HIS A 49 0.55 -10.83 -5.80
C HIS A 49 -0.64 -11.62 -5.27
N TYR A 50 -1.81 -11.02 -5.24
CA TYR A 50 -3.03 -11.65 -4.73
C TYR A 50 -4.17 -11.44 -5.69
N PRO A 51 -4.09 -12.06 -6.89
CA PRO A 51 -5.14 -11.83 -7.91
C PRO A 51 -6.52 -12.35 -7.49
N ASP A 52 -6.56 -13.22 -6.48
CA ASP A 52 -7.81 -13.79 -6.00
C ASP A 52 -8.41 -13.03 -4.82
N PHE A 53 -7.94 -11.82 -4.57
CA PHE A 53 -8.45 -11.06 -3.44
C PHE A 53 -9.94 -10.71 -3.64
N THR A 54 -10.70 -10.74 -2.53
CA THR A 54 -12.08 -10.27 -2.55
C THR A 54 -12.11 -8.78 -2.27
N SER A 55 -11.23 -8.33 -1.37
CA SER A 55 -11.12 -6.91 -1.06
C SER A 55 -9.75 -6.65 -0.45
N TYR A 56 -9.37 -5.39 -0.42
CA TYR A 56 -8.14 -5.01 0.25
C TYR A 56 -8.25 -3.57 0.73
N GLU A 57 -7.38 -3.22 1.68
CA GLU A 57 -7.35 -1.89 2.24
C GLU A 57 -5.90 -1.47 2.44
N ILE A 58 -5.60 -0.22 2.12
CA ILE A 58 -4.26 0.33 2.28
C ILE A 58 -4.35 1.49 3.26
N ILE A 59 -3.64 1.38 4.36
CA ILE A 59 -3.68 2.36 5.44
C ILE A 59 -2.30 2.98 5.61
N LEU A 60 -2.24 4.31 5.57
CA LEU A 60 -0.98 5.01 5.83
C LEU A 60 -0.80 5.11 7.34
N LEU A 61 0.23 4.44 7.85
CA LEU A 61 0.53 4.45 9.28
C LEU A 61 1.50 5.57 9.66
N LYS A 62 2.46 5.83 8.78
CA LYS A 62 3.49 6.80 9.08
C LYS A 62 4.00 7.40 7.78
N SER A 63 4.21 8.69 7.76
CA SER A 63 4.74 9.38 6.59
C SER A 63 5.97 10.21 6.92
#